data_4addbc03351e7fb60291024a2d5434cb
#
_entry.id   4addbc03351e7fb60291024a2d5434cb
#
_cell.length_a   1.000
_cell.length_b   1.000
_cell.length_c   1.000
_cell.angle_alpha   90.00
_cell.angle_beta   90.00
_cell.angle_gamma   90.00
#
_symmetry.space_group_name_H-M   'P 1'
#
loop_
_entity.id
_entity.type
_entity.pdbx_description
1 polymer ?
#
loop_
_entity_poly.entity_id
_entity_poly.type
_entity_poly.pdbx_seq_one_letter_code
_entity_poly.pdbx_strand_id
1 'polypeptide(L)'
;MKKKIFTFLLFLFLSSCGYEAIYSLKNRANYAFQISKLELSGDRQVNLKMKQILSTYSNPNIAIEKRKIFELKISSDSEKITTTKNASGDATKFKNEITLKVQVSMDRTIISNFSVTEKFIYNNNSNTSELRSYENQIKNNLTEAAVDKVTSKLALIK
;
A
#
# COMPACT_ATOMS: atom_id res chain seq x y z
N MET A 1 47.32 17.82 -19.98
CA MET A 1 46.87 17.75 -18.57
C MET A 1 45.40 18.10 -18.43
N LYS A 2 44.87 19.16 -19.06
CA LYS A 2 43.43 19.60 -18.92
C LYS A 2 42.41 18.51 -19.32
N LYS A 3 42.63 17.72 -20.36
CA LYS A 3 41.71 16.64 -20.78
C LYS A 3 41.58 15.52 -19.75
N LYS A 4 42.66 15.15 -19.04
CA LYS A 4 42.62 14.10 -18.00
C LYS A 4 41.85 14.54 -16.74
N ILE A 5 41.92 15.80 -16.41
CA ILE A 5 41.17 16.38 -15.29
C ILE A 5 39.66 16.41 -15.58
N PHE A 6 39.28 16.74 -16.81
CA PHE A 6 37.88 16.74 -17.23
C PHE A 6 37.26 15.33 -17.22
N THR A 7 38.02 14.31 -17.65
CA THR A 7 37.57 12.91 -17.59
C THR A 7 37.42 12.41 -16.15
N PHE A 8 38.31 12.81 -15.25
CA PHE A 8 38.23 12.46 -13.83
C PHE A 8 37.03 13.14 -13.14
N LEU A 9 36.74 14.40 -13.50
CA LEU A 9 35.57 15.13 -12.97
C LEU A 9 34.24 14.51 -13.45
N LEU A 10 34.20 13.99 -14.70
CA LEU A 10 33.00 13.32 -15.23
C LEU A 10 32.69 12.01 -14.50
N PHE A 11 33.72 11.28 -14.03
CA PHE A 11 33.55 10.05 -13.24
C PHE A 11 32.99 10.29 -11.84
N LEU A 12 33.21 11.47 -11.25
CA LEU A 12 32.67 11.86 -9.94
C LEU A 12 31.15 12.07 -9.95
N PHE A 13 30.57 12.41 -11.10
CA PHE A 13 29.10 12.58 -11.21
C PHE A 13 28.33 11.27 -11.41
N LEU A 14 29.01 10.13 -11.69
CA LEU A 14 28.38 8.83 -11.88
C LEU A 14 28.19 8.04 -10.56
N SER A 15 28.75 8.51 -9.46
CA SER A 15 28.66 7.84 -8.15
C SER A 15 27.50 8.32 -7.29
N SER A 16 26.53 9.08 -7.82
CA SER A 16 25.39 9.57 -7.09
C SER A 16 24.11 8.90 -7.61
N CYS A 17 23.61 8.02 -6.86
CA CYS A 17 22.21 7.77 -6.46
C CYS A 17 22.09 6.35 -5.92
N GLY A 18 22.58 6.14 -4.72
CA GLY A 18 22.06 5.08 -3.88
C GLY A 18 20.64 5.43 -3.42
N TYR A 19 19.67 5.50 -4.35
CA TYR A 19 18.26 5.56 -3.99
C TYR A 19 17.86 4.17 -3.53
N GLU A 20 18.06 3.89 -2.26
CA GLU A 20 17.49 2.72 -1.64
C GLU A 20 15.99 2.96 -1.51
N ALA A 21 15.19 2.23 -2.26
CA ALA A 21 13.75 2.30 -2.16
C ALA A 21 13.37 1.99 -0.71
N ILE A 22 12.82 2.98 0.00
CA ILE A 22 12.38 2.89 1.41
C ILE A 22 11.41 1.71 1.62
N TYR A 23 10.80 1.25 0.55
CA TYR A 23 9.91 0.08 0.47
C TYR A 23 10.57 -1.20 -0.04
N SER A 24 11.90 -1.33 0.08
CA SER A 24 12.56 -2.57 -0.32
C SER A 24 12.04 -3.74 0.51
N LEU A 25 11.88 -4.91 -0.12
CA LEU A 25 11.47 -6.17 0.53
C LEU A 25 12.35 -6.49 1.77
N LYS A 26 13.58 -6.00 1.78
CA LYS A 26 14.54 -6.15 2.87
C LYS A 26 14.11 -5.43 4.15
N ASN A 27 13.48 -4.25 4.05
CA ASN A 27 12.95 -3.53 5.22
C ASN A 27 11.63 -4.14 5.73
N ARG A 28 10.83 -4.77 4.84
CA ARG A 28 9.60 -5.49 5.23
C ARG A 28 9.90 -6.79 5.99
N ALA A 29 11.07 -7.41 5.77
CA ALA A 29 11.49 -8.63 6.45
C ALA A 29 11.79 -8.44 7.96
N ASN A 30 11.94 -7.21 8.43
CA ASN A 30 12.30 -6.90 9.83
C ASN A 30 11.10 -6.68 10.76
N TYR A 31 9.85 -6.89 10.30
CA TYR A 31 8.71 -6.81 11.21
C TYR A 31 8.69 -7.98 12.20
N ALA A 32 8.43 -7.64 13.47
CA ALA A 32 8.38 -8.60 14.57
C ALA A 32 7.11 -9.50 14.57
N PHE A 33 6.41 -9.64 13.44
CA PHE A 33 5.22 -10.46 13.31
C PHE A 33 5.19 -11.28 12.00
N GLN A 34 4.35 -12.32 12.00
CA GLN A 34 4.05 -13.18 10.86
C GLN A 34 2.53 -13.31 10.74
N ILE A 35 2.04 -13.43 9.50
CA ILE A 35 0.63 -13.71 9.24
C ILE A 35 0.49 -15.21 8.93
N SER A 36 -0.17 -15.97 9.81
CA SER A 36 -0.43 -17.40 9.61
C SER A 36 -1.68 -17.66 8.80
N LYS A 37 -2.68 -16.78 8.92
CA LYS A 37 -3.95 -16.89 8.20
C LYS A 37 -4.41 -15.52 7.74
N LEU A 38 -4.87 -15.43 6.49
CA LEU A 38 -5.38 -14.19 5.88
C LEU A 38 -6.73 -14.48 5.22
N GLU A 39 -7.79 -13.92 5.78
CA GLU A 39 -9.14 -13.93 5.22
C GLU A 39 -9.48 -12.55 4.66
N LEU A 40 -9.82 -12.48 3.37
CA LEU A 40 -10.15 -11.24 2.67
C LEU A 40 -11.59 -11.29 2.14
N SER A 41 -12.34 -10.20 2.34
CA SER A 41 -13.69 -10.01 1.82
C SER A 41 -13.88 -8.59 1.28
N GLY A 42 -14.90 -8.37 0.43
CA GLY A 42 -15.22 -7.06 -0.14
C GLY A 42 -14.66 -6.86 -1.56
N ASP A 43 -14.09 -5.70 -1.86
CA ASP A 43 -13.64 -5.34 -3.21
C ASP A 43 -12.55 -6.27 -3.75
N ARG A 44 -12.82 -6.89 -4.89
CA ARG A 44 -11.92 -7.89 -5.50
C ARG A 44 -10.55 -7.33 -5.87
N GLN A 45 -10.49 -6.13 -6.45
CA GLN A 45 -9.24 -5.53 -6.91
C GLN A 45 -8.35 -5.15 -5.72
N VAL A 46 -8.95 -4.53 -4.70
CA VAL A 46 -8.29 -4.21 -3.44
C VAL A 46 -7.75 -5.48 -2.78
N ASN A 47 -8.56 -6.55 -2.72
CA ASN A 47 -8.17 -7.83 -2.12
C ASN A 47 -7.01 -8.51 -2.84
N LEU A 48 -6.97 -8.46 -4.18
CA LEU A 48 -5.84 -9.00 -4.97
C LEU A 48 -4.54 -8.24 -4.66
N LYS A 49 -4.59 -6.92 -4.64
CA LYS A 49 -3.42 -6.08 -4.30
C LYS A 49 -2.98 -6.30 -2.85
N MET A 50 -3.92 -6.35 -1.89
CA MET A 50 -3.61 -6.67 -0.49
C MET A 50 -2.94 -8.04 -0.34
N LYS A 51 -3.49 -9.08 -0.99
CA LYS A 51 -2.92 -10.43 -0.95
C LYS A 51 -1.48 -10.44 -1.45
N GLN A 52 -1.21 -9.74 -2.56
CA GLN A 52 0.15 -9.62 -3.12
C GLN A 52 1.12 -9.01 -2.09
N ILE A 53 0.72 -7.94 -1.41
CA ILE A 53 1.59 -7.25 -0.45
C ILE A 53 1.73 -8.07 0.85
N LEU A 54 0.61 -8.55 1.40
CA LEU A 54 0.60 -9.24 2.69
C LEU A 54 1.21 -10.65 2.64
N SER A 55 1.28 -11.28 1.45
CA SER A 55 1.94 -12.59 1.30
C SER A 55 3.43 -12.55 1.70
N THR A 56 4.08 -11.40 1.63
CA THR A 56 5.47 -11.23 2.06
C THR A 56 5.66 -11.46 3.57
N TYR A 57 4.61 -11.27 4.36
CA TYR A 57 4.60 -11.49 5.81
C TYR A 57 4.19 -12.91 6.22
N SER A 58 3.79 -13.74 5.25
CA SER A 58 3.37 -15.13 5.49
C SER A 58 4.51 -16.14 5.29
N ASN A 59 5.73 -15.69 4.96
CA ASN A 59 6.84 -16.59 4.67
C ASN A 59 7.46 -17.17 5.96
N PRO A 60 7.38 -18.50 6.20
CA PRO A 60 7.92 -19.14 7.40
C PRO A 60 9.45 -19.23 7.41
N ASN A 61 10.12 -19.04 6.26
CA ASN A 61 11.56 -19.27 6.11
C ASN A 61 12.46 -18.17 6.72
N ILE A 62 11.88 -17.13 7.28
CA ILE A 62 12.65 -16.10 7.98
C ILE A 62 12.57 -16.42 9.47
N ALA A 63 13.54 -17.19 9.95
CA ALA A 63 13.67 -17.52 11.37
C ALA A 63 14.01 -16.28 12.20
N ILE A 64 13.01 -15.71 12.86
CA ILE A 64 13.20 -14.77 13.96
C ILE A 64 12.55 -15.37 15.19
N GLU A 65 13.35 -15.67 16.18
CA GLU A 65 13.01 -16.46 17.39
C GLU A 65 11.94 -15.87 18.31
N LYS A 66 11.26 -14.77 17.98
CA LYS A 66 10.20 -14.18 18.83
C LYS A 66 9.15 -13.42 18.00
N ARG A 67 8.67 -14.01 16.89
CA ARG A 67 7.61 -13.37 16.13
C ARG A 67 6.24 -13.61 16.75
N LYS A 68 5.43 -12.57 16.79
CA LYS A 68 3.99 -12.71 17.01
C LYS A 68 3.35 -13.30 15.78
N ILE A 69 2.49 -14.29 15.95
CA ILE A 69 1.78 -14.94 14.85
C ILE A 69 0.33 -14.45 14.86
N PHE A 70 -0.06 -13.72 13.84
CA PHE A 70 -1.40 -13.16 13.70
C PHE A 70 -2.23 -13.92 12.66
N GLU A 71 -3.50 -14.04 12.95
CA GLU A 71 -4.56 -14.36 11.99
C GLU A 71 -5.30 -13.07 11.67
N LEU A 72 -5.43 -12.72 10.38
CA LEU A 72 -6.08 -11.50 9.94
C LEU A 72 -7.36 -11.80 9.19
N LYS A 73 -8.43 -11.08 9.55
CA LYS A 73 -9.65 -10.98 8.77
C LYS A 73 -9.85 -9.53 8.35
N ILE A 74 -9.83 -9.27 7.04
CA ILE A 74 -9.91 -7.91 6.50
C ILE A 74 -11.10 -7.83 5.54
N SER A 75 -11.98 -6.85 5.80
CA SER A 75 -13.04 -6.47 4.88
C SER A 75 -12.65 -5.15 4.20
N SER A 76 -12.62 -5.17 2.87
CA SER A 76 -12.30 -4.00 2.04
C SER A 76 -13.55 -3.41 1.42
N ASP A 77 -13.63 -2.09 1.39
CA ASP A 77 -14.61 -1.31 0.66
C ASP A 77 -13.91 -0.28 -0.21
N SER A 78 -14.46 0.00 -1.40
CA SER A 78 -13.91 0.97 -2.35
C SER A 78 -15.03 1.76 -3.00
N GLU A 79 -15.04 3.07 -2.76
CA GLU A 79 -16.06 3.98 -3.27
C GLU A 79 -15.47 5.05 -4.19
N LYS A 80 -16.23 5.39 -5.26
CA LYS A 80 -16.02 6.56 -6.11
C LYS A 80 -17.14 7.55 -5.87
N ILE A 81 -16.84 8.73 -5.38
CA ILE A 81 -17.80 9.76 -5.00
C ILE A 81 -17.56 11.00 -5.85
N THR A 82 -18.63 11.56 -6.44
CA THR A 82 -18.59 12.88 -7.10
C THR A 82 -18.49 13.97 -6.04
N THR A 83 -17.42 14.77 -6.07
CA THR A 83 -17.21 15.85 -5.08
C THR A 83 -17.56 17.23 -5.62
N THR A 84 -17.48 17.44 -6.93
CA THR A 84 -17.78 18.74 -7.54
C THR A 84 -18.46 18.53 -8.88
N LYS A 85 -19.45 19.36 -9.17
CA LYS A 85 -20.16 19.44 -10.44
C LYS A 85 -20.04 20.85 -11.04
N ASN A 86 -20.13 20.97 -12.38
CA ASN A 86 -20.24 22.24 -13.06
C ASN A 86 -21.70 22.79 -13.03
N ALA A 87 -21.92 23.96 -13.62
CA ALA A 87 -23.25 24.58 -13.71
C ALA A 87 -24.30 23.74 -14.48
N SER A 88 -23.83 22.85 -15.39
CA SER A 88 -24.67 21.91 -16.17
C SER A 88 -24.98 20.61 -15.39
N GLY A 89 -24.41 20.42 -14.20
CA GLY A 89 -24.61 19.23 -13.38
C GLY A 89 -23.61 18.11 -13.65
N ASP A 90 -22.66 18.28 -14.57
CA ASP A 90 -21.64 17.25 -14.88
C ASP A 90 -20.56 17.19 -13.81
N ALA A 91 -20.14 15.99 -13.48
CA ALA A 91 -19.06 15.78 -12.50
C ALA A 91 -17.73 16.34 -13.01
N THR A 92 -17.10 17.23 -12.24
CA THR A 92 -15.78 17.82 -12.55
C THR A 92 -14.67 17.26 -11.68
N LYS A 93 -15.01 16.78 -10.45
CA LYS A 93 -14.06 16.12 -9.56
C LYS A 93 -14.68 14.88 -8.93
N PHE A 94 -13.82 13.90 -8.73
CA PHE A 94 -14.14 12.66 -8.02
C PHE A 94 -13.23 12.49 -6.81
N LYS A 95 -13.70 11.71 -5.85
CA LYS A 95 -12.93 11.18 -4.74
C LYS A 95 -12.99 9.66 -4.82
N ASN A 96 -11.84 8.99 -4.85
CA ASN A 96 -11.76 7.56 -4.53
C ASN A 96 -11.41 7.42 -3.06
N GLU A 97 -12.11 6.51 -2.40
CA GLU A 97 -11.90 6.18 -0.99
C GLU A 97 -11.84 4.68 -0.83
N ILE A 98 -10.85 4.20 -0.08
CA ILE A 98 -10.70 2.79 0.28
C ILE A 98 -10.72 2.69 1.79
N THR A 99 -11.58 1.82 2.32
CA THR A 99 -11.67 1.52 3.75
C THR A 99 -11.38 0.05 3.98
N LEU A 100 -10.42 -0.23 4.87
CA LEU A 100 -10.07 -1.56 5.35
C LEU A 100 -10.50 -1.70 6.81
N LYS A 101 -11.41 -2.65 7.10
CA LYS A 101 -11.78 -3.04 8.46
C LYS A 101 -11.00 -4.30 8.81
N VAL A 102 -10.14 -4.21 9.82
CA VAL A 102 -9.17 -5.25 10.18
C VAL A 102 -9.49 -5.81 11.55
N GLN A 103 -9.65 -7.12 11.62
CA GLN A 103 -9.70 -7.90 12.84
C GLN A 103 -8.41 -8.71 12.95
N VAL A 104 -7.75 -8.61 14.08
CA VAL A 104 -6.51 -9.31 14.40
C VAL A 104 -6.78 -10.32 15.49
N SER A 105 -6.41 -11.58 15.26
CA SER A 105 -6.48 -12.64 16.26
C SER A 105 -5.11 -13.25 16.47
N MET A 106 -4.86 -13.73 17.69
CA MET A 106 -3.72 -14.51 18.09
C MET A 106 -4.23 -15.69 18.93
N ASP A 107 -3.80 -16.91 18.62
CA ASP A 107 -4.26 -18.13 19.30
C ASP A 107 -5.80 -18.24 19.34
N ARG A 108 -6.48 -17.91 18.24
CA ARG A 108 -7.95 -17.89 18.07
C ARG A 108 -8.68 -16.83 18.91
N THR A 109 -7.94 -15.98 19.65
CA THR A 109 -8.52 -14.90 20.44
C THR A 109 -8.38 -13.57 19.69
N ILE A 110 -9.48 -12.81 19.57
CA ILE A 110 -9.44 -11.47 18.97
C ILE A 110 -8.72 -10.54 19.94
N ILE A 111 -7.61 -9.96 19.49
CA ILE A 111 -6.78 -9.06 20.28
C ILE A 111 -6.90 -7.60 19.85
N SER A 112 -7.34 -7.33 18.61
CA SER A 112 -7.50 -5.96 18.11
C SER A 112 -8.51 -5.89 16.95
N ASN A 113 -9.25 -4.78 16.91
CA ASN A 113 -10.08 -4.39 15.77
C ASN A 113 -9.81 -2.92 15.45
N PHE A 114 -9.56 -2.61 14.18
CA PHE A 114 -9.37 -1.23 13.74
C PHE A 114 -9.77 -1.04 12.27
N SER A 115 -9.91 0.23 11.88
CA SER A 115 -10.15 0.59 10.49
C SER A 115 -9.04 1.52 9.99
N VAL A 116 -8.77 1.43 8.70
CA VAL A 116 -7.87 2.31 7.95
C VAL A 116 -8.62 2.82 6.74
N THR A 117 -8.64 4.13 6.52
CA THR A 117 -9.26 4.74 5.35
C THR A 117 -8.25 5.63 4.64
N GLU A 118 -8.12 5.45 3.33
CA GLU A 118 -7.32 6.27 2.43
C GLU A 118 -8.20 6.87 1.35
N LYS A 119 -7.91 8.12 0.96
CA LYS A 119 -8.70 8.84 -0.03
C LYS A 119 -7.82 9.71 -0.93
N PHE A 120 -8.26 9.88 -2.17
CA PHE A 120 -7.63 10.77 -3.14
C PHE A 120 -8.68 11.46 -4.00
N ILE A 121 -8.52 12.78 -4.21
CA ILE A 121 -9.40 13.61 -5.04
C ILE A 121 -8.69 13.91 -6.35
N TYR A 122 -9.39 13.76 -7.47
CA TYR A 122 -8.86 13.98 -8.80
C TYR A 122 -9.89 14.64 -9.72
N ASN A 123 -9.39 15.26 -10.79
CA ASN A 123 -10.27 15.89 -11.79
C ASN A 123 -10.84 14.84 -12.76
N ASN A 124 -12.05 15.10 -13.23
CA ASN A 124 -12.61 14.35 -14.34
C ASN A 124 -11.79 14.60 -15.62
N ASN A 125 -11.73 13.60 -16.49
CA ASN A 125 -11.12 13.66 -17.82
C ASN A 125 -12.17 13.22 -18.84
N SER A 126 -12.29 13.96 -19.95
CA SER A 126 -13.19 13.64 -21.07
C SER A 126 -12.78 12.34 -21.78
N ASN A 127 -11.50 11.96 -21.75
CA ASN A 127 -11.02 10.68 -22.23
C ASN A 127 -11.30 9.58 -21.20
N THR A 128 -12.38 8.83 -21.43
CA THR A 128 -12.84 7.78 -20.50
C THR A 128 -11.82 6.65 -20.31
N SER A 129 -11.02 6.33 -21.32
CA SER A 129 -10.02 5.26 -21.26
C SER A 129 -8.84 5.66 -20.36
N GLU A 130 -8.35 6.89 -20.54
CA GLU A 130 -7.30 7.44 -19.68
C GLU A 130 -7.77 7.60 -18.24
N LEU A 131 -9.00 8.09 -18.05
CA LEU A 131 -9.61 8.24 -16.73
C LEU A 131 -9.68 6.89 -16.01
N ARG A 132 -10.14 5.83 -16.70
CA ARG A 132 -10.23 4.47 -16.13
C ARG A 132 -8.86 3.92 -15.73
N SER A 133 -7.85 4.12 -16.59
CA SER A 133 -6.47 3.71 -16.27
C SER A 133 -5.93 4.44 -15.06
N TYR A 134 -6.16 5.75 -14.99
CA TYR A 134 -5.76 6.59 -13.87
C TYR A 134 -6.47 6.19 -12.56
N GLU A 135 -7.77 5.93 -12.59
CA GLU A 135 -8.55 5.46 -11.45
C GLU A 135 -8.06 4.11 -10.90
N ASN A 136 -7.71 3.18 -11.79
CA ASN A 136 -7.09 1.92 -11.39
C ASN A 136 -5.75 2.12 -10.68
N GLN A 137 -4.95 3.06 -11.17
CA GLN A 137 -3.66 3.40 -10.57
C GLN A 137 -3.85 4.05 -9.20
N ILE A 138 -4.80 5.00 -9.07
CA ILE A 138 -5.18 5.60 -7.78
C ILE A 138 -5.62 4.51 -6.80
N LYS A 139 -6.49 3.59 -7.22
CA LYS A 139 -7.00 2.51 -6.38
C LYS A 139 -5.87 1.61 -5.86
N ASN A 140 -4.92 1.26 -6.73
CA ASN A 140 -3.75 0.48 -6.34
C ASN A 140 -2.87 1.22 -5.33
N ASN A 141 -2.59 2.51 -5.55
CA ASN A 141 -1.78 3.34 -4.66
C ASN A 141 -2.45 3.53 -3.29
N LEU A 142 -3.76 3.79 -3.26
CA LEU A 142 -4.52 3.90 -2.02
C LEU A 142 -4.53 2.58 -1.24
N THR A 143 -4.66 1.45 -1.95
CA THR A 143 -4.59 0.12 -1.32
C THR A 143 -3.23 -0.10 -0.69
N GLU A 144 -2.15 0.26 -1.39
CA GLU A 144 -0.78 0.14 -0.89
C GLU A 144 -0.57 0.99 0.37
N ALA A 145 -0.98 2.26 0.34
CA ALA A 145 -0.91 3.15 1.49
C ALA A 145 -1.74 2.65 2.69
N ALA A 146 -2.94 2.10 2.42
CA ALA A 146 -3.78 1.53 3.46
C ALA A 146 -3.14 0.29 4.10
N VAL A 147 -2.54 -0.60 3.29
CA VAL A 147 -1.82 -1.79 3.79
C VAL A 147 -0.60 -1.41 4.60
N ASP A 148 0.15 -0.39 4.19
CA ASP A 148 1.31 0.10 4.96
C ASP A 148 0.88 0.62 6.35
N LYS A 149 -0.27 1.28 6.46
CA LYS A 149 -0.84 1.67 7.75
C LYS A 149 -1.30 0.47 8.58
N VAL A 150 -1.89 -0.55 7.94
CA VAL A 150 -2.26 -1.81 8.61
C VAL A 150 -1.02 -2.48 9.18
N THR A 151 0.03 -2.69 8.38
CA THR A 151 1.27 -3.35 8.83
C THR A 151 1.98 -2.57 9.93
N SER A 152 1.98 -1.23 9.86
CA SER A 152 2.51 -0.37 10.91
C SER A 152 1.75 -0.54 12.23
N LYS A 153 0.40 -0.63 12.18
CA LYS A 153 -0.43 -0.89 13.37
C LYS A 153 -0.18 -2.28 13.94
N LEU A 154 -0.04 -3.32 13.08
CA LEU A 154 0.28 -4.68 13.52
C LEU A 154 1.61 -4.75 14.27
N ALA A 155 2.62 -4.01 13.80
CA ALA A 155 3.93 -3.95 14.46
C ALA A 155 3.88 -3.34 15.88
N LEU A 156 2.88 -2.50 16.16
CA LEU A 156 2.68 -1.83 17.45
C LEU A 156 1.85 -2.64 18.45
N ILE A 157 1.18 -3.71 18.02
CA ILE A 157 0.41 -4.60 18.93
C ILE A 157 1.39 -5.26 19.89
N LYS A 158 1.18 -5.07 21.20
CA LYS A 158 2.03 -5.61 22.29
C LYS A 158 1.63 -7.02 22.65
#